data_dfea82952ff39008216f2b722289951d
#
_entry.id   dfea82952ff39008216f2b722289951d
#
_cell.length_a   1.000
_cell.length_b   1.000
_cell.length_c   1.000
_cell.angle_alpha   90.00
_cell.angle_beta   90.00
_cell.angle_gamma   90.00
#
_symmetry.space_group_name_H-M   'P 1'
#
loop_
_entity.id
_entity.type
_entity.pdbx_description
1 polymer ?
#
loop_
_entity_poly.entity_id
_entity_poly.type
_entity_poly.pdbx_seq_one_letter_code
_entity_poly.pdbx_strand_id
1 'polypeptide(L)'
;YTTFDWSNYQASWDGTTCTVSVDVTNTGDVAGKDVVEVYAQSPYTDYDRANGVEKSAVQLVNYGKTKLLEPGETQTVSVTFDQDMLKAYDANGAKTYILDAGTYYVTAAHDSHDAVNNVLAAKGANVAGDASRVSTYVPSNTDVDTTTYATDAKSGAEITNLFDDAKGDVTYLTRADWEGTFPQHDGTPLEGDVSTWGAEINAVDENGNPVSYAWGKVASPELIDRLKGLDSGNPVSDATITDTPVYGQNNGISLIDLRGKDYNDPMWNQLLDELSAEDYRELVGHSGYGSNFVQSIGKPFNIDADTAAGLIYGGTGMMFCSPVVMAQTWNQDLASAYGAMIGNEANIGGTTGWYAPSMNIHRTPFTGRNGEYYSEDPVISGTVASLEIKGAAEKGVYSTIKHFALNDQENHRGDGGIEQGCATWSNEQAIREIYVKPFDICMHVGTVDENYVEQGADGSYSMATTKVDACQAIMSAFNRVGATWAGGNYALLTGLARNEWGFNGWIVTDSANSAAPYMDSSQMIRAGGDSRLRSNENNYQYDENNSAEYHYAREAIHHLLYVTANSKAMEGAMPGSAYAPGL
;
A
#
# COMPACT_ATOMS: atom_id res chain seq x y z
N TYR A 1 -16.79 28.70 5.85
CA TYR A 1 -16.49 30.13 5.71
C TYR A 1 -17.27 30.77 4.56
N THR A 2 -17.69 29.96 3.57
CA THR A 2 -18.51 30.38 2.43
C THR A 2 -19.47 29.26 2.06
N THR A 3 -20.40 29.50 1.14
CA THR A 3 -21.38 28.54 0.67
C THR A 3 -21.24 28.33 -0.83
N PHE A 4 -21.60 27.14 -1.31
CA PHE A 4 -21.56 26.82 -2.73
C PHE A 4 -22.88 26.21 -3.16
N ASP A 5 -23.32 26.54 -4.37
CA ASP A 5 -24.43 25.89 -5.05
C ASP A 5 -23.91 25.08 -6.23
N TRP A 6 -24.50 23.91 -6.46
CA TRP A 6 -24.18 23.04 -7.57
C TRP A 6 -25.32 22.97 -8.58
N SER A 7 -24.97 23.03 -9.87
CA SER A 7 -25.90 22.95 -10.98
C SER A 7 -25.31 22.21 -12.16
N ASN A 8 -26.13 21.94 -13.18
CA ASN A 8 -25.70 21.35 -14.46
C ASN A 8 -24.93 20.05 -14.31
N TYR A 9 -25.35 19.18 -13.39
CA TYR A 9 -24.79 17.82 -13.30
C TYR A 9 -24.96 17.08 -14.61
N GLN A 10 -23.88 16.47 -15.09
CA GLN A 10 -23.87 15.60 -16.26
C GLN A 10 -22.92 14.44 -15.99
N ALA A 11 -23.26 13.27 -16.53
CA ALA A 11 -22.35 12.12 -16.58
C ALA A 11 -22.40 11.51 -17.99
N SER A 12 -21.23 11.23 -18.54
CA SER A 12 -21.10 10.64 -19.88
C SER A 12 -20.03 9.56 -19.89
N TRP A 13 -20.25 8.52 -20.68
CA TRP A 13 -19.33 7.44 -20.88
C TRP A 13 -18.70 7.50 -22.26
N ASP A 14 -17.38 7.37 -22.34
CA ASP A 14 -16.61 7.14 -23.57
C ASP A 14 -15.83 5.83 -23.38
N GLY A 15 -16.30 4.77 -24.03
CA GLY A 15 -15.80 3.42 -23.76
C GLY A 15 -16.02 3.01 -22.31
N THR A 16 -14.93 2.78 -21.58
CA THR A 16 -14.93 2.40 -20.15
C THR A 16 -14.74 3.58 -19.22
N THR A 17 -14.48 4.78 -19.74
CA THR A 17 -14.23 5.98 -18.92
C THR A 17 -15.49 6.79 -18.73
N CYS A 18 -15.85 7.07 -17.48
CA CYS A 18 -16.93 8.00 -17.11
C CYS A 18 -16.36 9.37 -16.81
N THR A 19 -17.01 10.41 -17.36
CA THR A 19 -16.76 11.81 -16.97
C THR A 19 -18.02 12.37 -16.33
N VAL A 20 -17.90 12.81 -15.08
CA VAL A 20 -18.93 13.54 -14.33
C VAL A 20 -18.53 15.01 -14.28
N SER A 21 -19.46 15.91 -14.60
CA SER A 21 -19.25 17.36 -14.51
C SER A 21 -20.34 18.04 -13.70
N VAL A 22 -19.96 19.05 -12.92
CA VAL A 22 -20.84 19.86 -12.09
C VAL A 22 -20.37 21.31 -12.15
N ASP A 23 -21.27 22.25 -12.35
CA ASP A 23 -20.99 23.66 -12.18
C ASP A 23 -21.12 24.03 -10.70
N VAL A 24 -20.03 24.51 -10.13
CA VAL A 24 -19.92 24.93 -8.72
C VAL A 24 -19.82 26.44 -8.67
N THR A 25 -20.78 27.09 -8.00
CA THR A 25 -20.83 28.56 -7.82
C THR A 25 -20.62 28.91 -6.36
N ASN A 26 -19.69 29.81 -6.05
CA ASN A 26 -19.56 30.38 -4.72
C ASN A 26 -20.69 31.39 -4.48
N THR A 27 -21.65 31.03 -3.64
CA THR A 27 -22.83 31.85 -3.28
C THR A 27 -22.66 32.59 -1.98
N GLY A 28 -21.54 32.44 -1.30
CA GLY A 28 -21.23 33.15 -0.07
C GLY A 28 -20.46 34.45 -0.31
N ASP A 29 -20.05 35.09 0.79
CA ASP A 29 -19.42 36.42 0.78
C ASP A 29 -17.89 36.39 0.84
N VAL A 30 -17.28 35.19 0.91
CA VAL A 30 -15.82 34.99 1.05
C VAL A 30 -15.33 34.04 -0.03
N ALA A 31 -14.13 34.28 -0.59
CA ALA A 31 -13.51 33.41 -1.53
C ALA A 31 -13.22 32.03 -0.90
N GLY A 32 -13.49 30.95 -1.63
CA GLY A 32 -13.34 29.58 -1.12
C GLY A 32 -13.18 28.55 -2.23
N LYS A 33 -12.89 27.32 -1.82
CA LYS A 33 -12.82 26.14 -2.70
C LYS A 33 -13.85 25.11 -2.23
N ASP A 34 -14.44 24.40 -3.18
CA ASP A 34 -15.36 23.29 -2.93
C ASP A 34 -14.85 22.00 -3.55
N VAL A 35 -15.36 20.87 -3.06
CA VAL A 35 -14.98 19.52 -3.52
C VAL A 35 -16.19 18.84 -4.11
N VAL A 36 -16.04 18.28 -5.31
CA VAL A 36 -17.02 17.40 -5.95
C VAL A 36 -16.56 15.96 -5.79
N GLU A 37 -17.24 15.22 -4.93
CA GLU A 37 -17.01 13.80 -4.72
C GLU A 37 -17.93 12.99 -5.64
N VAL A 38 -17.39 12.01 -6.35
CA VAL A 38 -18.17 11.14 -7.24
C VAL A 38 -18.25 9.76 -6.64
N TYR A 39 -19.48 9.30 -6.45
CA TYR A 39 -19.79 8.01 -5.88
C TYR A 39 -20.53 7.13 -6.88
N ALA A 40 -20.34 5.83 -6.77
CA ALA A 40 -21.11 4.83 -7.51
C ALA A 40 -21.79 3.85 -6.56
N GLN A 41 -22.99 3.42 -6.93
CA GLN A 41 -23.67 2.27 -6.34
C GLN A 41 -23.73 1.15 -7.37
N SER A 42 -23.12 0.02 -7.07
CA SER A 42 -23.23 -1.21 -7.85
C SER A 42 -24.56 -1.93 -7.58
N PRO A 43 -25.08 -2.71 -8.53
CA PRO A 43 -26.20 -3.61 -8.25
C PRO A 43 -25.78 -4.65 -7.19
N TYR A 44 -26.73 -5.11 -6.40
CA TYR A 44 -26.56 -6.23 -5.46
C TYR A 44 -27.49 -7.37 -5.90
N THR A 45 -26.91 -8.30 -6.61
CA THR A 45 -27.64 -9.31 -7.42
C THR A 45 -27.91 -10.61 -6.64
N ASP A 46 -28.66 -11.52 -7.25
CA ASP A 46 -28.83 -12.87 -6.68
C ASP A 46 -27.53 -13.68 -6.78
N TYR A 47 -26.68 -13.38 -7.79
CA TYR A 47 -25.33 -13.94 -7.88
C TYR A 47 -24.49 -13.54 -6.67
N ASP A 48 -24.48 -12.26 -6.32
CA ASP A 48 -23.73 -11.73 -5.18
C ASP A 48 -24.14 -12.42 -3.88
N ARG A 49 -25.47 -12.54 -3.64
CA ARG A 49 -26.00 -13.21 -2.44
C ARG A 49 -25.61 -14.69 -2.37
N ALA A 50 -25.65 -15.36 -3.53
CA ALA A 50 -25.31 -16.78 -3.61
C ALA A 50 -23.82 -17.07 -3.39
N ASN A 51 -22.95 -16.13 -3.78
CA ASN A 51 -21.50 -16.26 -3.71
C ASN A 51 -20.88 -15.44 -2.57
N GLY A 52 -21.69 -14.73 -1.77
CA GLY A 52 -21.20 -13.91 -0.65
C GLY A 52 -20.35 -12.74 -1.10
N VAL A 53 -20.64 -12.15 -2.27
CA VAL A 53 -19.99 -10.92 -2.73
C VAL A 53 -20.66 -9.73 -2.07
N GLU A 54 -19.93 -8.99 -1.27
CA GLU A 54 -20.47 -7.82 -0.57
C GLU A 54 -20.39 -6.56 -1.43
N LYS A 55 -21.38 -5.69 -1.30
CA LYS A 55 -21.43 -4.38 -1.96
C LYS A 55 -21.74 -3.30 -0.95
N SER A 56 -20.97 -2.22 -0.98
CA SER A 56 -21.29 -1.02 -0.20
C SER A 56 -22.58 -0.34 -0.70
N ALA A 57 -23.19 0.47 0.14
CA ALA A 57 -24.34 1.28 -0.25
C ALA A 57 -23.99 2.27 -1.38
N VAL A 58 -22.83 2.90 -1.26
CA VAL A 58 -22.11 3.66 -2.28
C VAL A 58 -20.60 3.51 -2.04
N GLN A 59 -19.80 3.70 -3.07
CA GLN A 59 -18.35 3.76 -2.97
C GLN A 59 -17.82 5.01 -3.66
N LEU A 60 -16.82 5.66 -3.08
CA LEU A 60 -16.11 6.73 -3.74
C LEU A 60 -15.36 6.17 -4.95
N VAL A 61 -15.49 6.81 -6.11
CA VAL A 61 -14.76 6.39 -7.32
C VAL A 61 -13.69 7.40 -7.74
N ASN A 62 -13.90 8.68 -7.51
CA ASN A 62 -12.91 9.74 -7.63
C ASN A 62 -13.48 11.07 -7.11
N TYR A 63 -12.68 12.11 -7.10
CA TYR A 63 -13.07 13.46 -6.66
C TYR A 63 -12.29 14.56 -7.38
N GLY A 64 -12.84 15.77 -7.36
CA GLY A 64 -12.19 16.97 -7.91
C GLY A 64 -12.44 18.18 -7.03
N LYS A 65 -11.54 19.16 -7.07
CA LYS A 65 -11.62 20.38 -6.28
C LYS A 65 -11.60 21.61 -7.17
N THR A 66 -12.40 22.62 -6.82
CA THR A 66 -12.37 23.91 -7.51
C THR A 66 -11.03 24.64 -7.29
N LYS A 67 -10.67 25.53 -8.19
CA LYS A 67 -9.77 26.65 -7.85
C LYS A 67 -10.41 27.51 -6.73
N LEU A 68 -9.66 28.49 -6.23
CA LEU A 68 -10.25 29.50 -5.35
C LEU A 68 -11.28 30.30 -6.15
N LEU A 69 -12.55 30.23 -5.73
CA LEU A 69 -13.66 30.96 -6.36
C LEU A 69 -13.99 32.20 -5.56
N GLU A 70 -14.00 33.37 -6.20
CA GLU A 70 -14.51 34.59 -5.62
C GLU A 70 -16.04 34.54 -5.44
N PRO A 71 -16.65 35.37 -4.57
CA PRO A 71 -18.10 35.47 -4.44
C PRO A 71 -18.80 35.68 -5.78
N GLY A 72 -19.74 34.81 -6.13
CA GLY A 72 -20.48 34.80 -7.39
C GLY A 72 -19.74 34.13 -8.57
N GLU A 73 -18.50 33.69 -8.38
CA GLU A 73 -17.76 32.98 -9.43
C GLU A 73 -18.22 31.53 -9.55
N THR A 74 -18.27 31.04 -10.80
CA THR A 74 -18.63 29.66 -11.13
C THR A 74 -17.47 28.97 -11.86
N GLN A 75 -17.28 27.68 -11.55
CA GLN A 75 -16.36 26.79 -12.26
C GLN A 75 -17.06 25.45 -12.53
N THR A 76 -16.90 24.93 -13.75
CA THR A 76 -17.22 23.53 -14.01
C THR A 76 -16.08 22.65 -13.50
N VAL A 77 -16.39 21.74 -12.56
CA VAL A 77 -15.48 20.69 -12.09
C VAL A 77 -15.81 19.42 -12.87
N SER A 78 -14.79 18.83 -13.49
CA SER A 78 -14.92 17.54 -14.20
C SER A 78 -14.09 16.49 -13.48
N VAL A 79 -14.72 15.35 -13.20
CA VAL A 79 -14.11 14.20 -12.50
C VAL A 79 -14.26 12.98 -13.39
N THR A 80 -13.16 12.28 -13.65
CA THR A 80 -13.15 11.06 -14.48
C THR A 80 -12.81 9.84 -13.65
N PHE A 81 -13.41 8.71 -13.97
CA PHE A 81 -13.03 7.39 -13.44
C PHE A 81 -13.28 6.30 -14.49
N ASP A 82 -12.57 5.19 -14.38
CA ASP A 82 -12.74 4.06 -15.27
C ASP A 82 -13.69 3.00 -14.68
N GLN A 83 -14.31 2.22 -15.53
CA GLN A 83 -15.26 1.16 -15.16
C GLN A 83 -14.65 0.13 -14.20
N ASP A 84 -13.34 -0.04 -14.19
CA ASP A 84 -12.65 -0.94 -13.27
C ASP A 84 -12.86 -0.55 -11.79
N MET A 85 -13.20 0.71 -11.50
CA MET A 85 -13.61 1.14 -10.17
C MET A 85 -14.96 0.56 -9.73
N LEU A 86 -15.72 -0.06 -10.65
CA LEU A 86 -17.04 -0.66 -10.38
C LEU A 86 -16.97 -2.18 -10.18
N LYS A 87 -15.81 -2.79 -10.43
CA LYS A 87 -15.59 -4.23 -10.23
C LYS A 87 -15.65 -4.60 -8.75
N ALA A 88 -16.04 -5.84 -8.47
CA ALA A 88 -16.00 -6.41 -7.14
C ALA A 88 -15.28 -7.75 -7.15
N TYR A 89 -14.66 -8.14 -6.04
CA TYR A 89 -13.96 -9.41 -5.94
C TYR A 89 -14.88 -10.53 -5.47
N ASP A 90 -15.01 -11.58 -6.27
CA ASP A 90 -15.77 -12.78 -5.95
C ASP A 90 -14.83 -13.90 -5.46
N ALA A 91 -14.71 -14.03 -4.15
CA ALA A 91 -13.82 -15.01 -3.53
C ALA A 91 -14.33 -16.46 -3.57
N ASN A 92 -15.63 -16.67 -3.75
CA ASN A 92 -16.25 -17.99 -3.59
C ASN A 92 -16.69 -18.62 -4.92
N GLY A 93 -17.15 -17.80 -5.88
CA GLY A 93 -17.59 -18.25 -7.20
C GLY A 93 -16.47 -18.19 -8.23
N ALA A 94 -16.26 -17.02 -8.84
CA ALA A 94 -15.29 -16.84 -9.92
C ALA A 94 -13.83 -16.80 -9.46
N LYS A 95 -13.57 -16.49 -8.20
CA LYS A 95 -12.24 -16.31 -7.57
C LYS A 95 -11.38 -15.26 -8.28
N THR A 96 -12.04 -14.22 -8.75
CA THR A 96 -11.41 -13.08 -9.43
C THR A 96 -12.32 -11.87 -9.35
N TYR A 97 -11.91 -10.73 -9.93
CA TYR A 97 -12.78 -9.58 -10.05
C TYR A 97 -13.88 -9.81 -11.08
N ILE A 98 -15.08 -9.40 -10.73
CA ILE A 98 -16.29 -9.48 -11.57
C ILE A 98 -16.88 -8.10 -11.83
N LEU A 99 -17.64 -7.97 -12.90
CA LEU A 99 -18.54 -6.86 -13.14
C LEU A 99 -19.96 -7.39 -13.28
N ASP A 100 -20.85 -6.96 -12.40
CA ASP A 100 -22.24 -7.39 -12.43
C ASP A 100 -22.98 -6.83 -13.63
N ALA A 101 -23.93 -7.62 -14.13
CA ALA A 101 -24.97 -7.11 -15.02
C ALA A 101 -25.99 -6.31 -14.21
N GLY A 102 -26.54 -5.26 -14.81
CA GLY A 102 -27.60 -4.46 -14.20
C GLY A 102 -27.30 -2.98 -14.16
N THR A 103 -28.05 -2.27 -13.32
CA THR A 103 -27.99 -0.82 -13.28
C THR A 103 -27.07 -0.35 -12.17
N TYR A 104 -26.05 0.39 -12.55
CA TYR A 104 -25.18 1.17 -11.67
C TYR A 104 -25.72 2.60 -11.59
N TYR A 105 -25.58 3.22 -10.43
CA TYR A 105 -25.95 4.62 -10.20
C TYR A 105 -24.67 5.41 -9.93
N VAL A 106 -24.50 6.52 -10.64
CA VAL A 106 -23.35 7.44 -10.46
C VAL A 106 -23.90 8.78 -9.99
N THR A 107 -23.34 9.33 -8.92
CA THR A 107 -23.78 10.58 -8.33
C THR A 107 -22.61 11.47 -7.96
N ALA A 108 -22.80 12.79 -8.08
CA ALA A 108 -21.97 13.78 -7.44
C ALA A 108 -22.58 14.20 -6.10
N ALA A 109 -21.80 14.17 -5.04
CA ALA A 109 -22.27 14.42 -3.68
C ALA A 109 -21.24 15.18 -2.84
N HIS A 110 -21.67 15.73 -1.71
CA HIS A 110 -20.79 16.41 -0.74
C HIS A 110 -20.13 15.44 0.25
N ASP A 111 -20.72 14.25 0.40
CA ASP A 111 -20.24 13.15 1.23
C ASP A 111 -20.97 11.84 0.88
N SER A 112 -20.57 10.74 1.51
CA SER A 112 -21.17 9.42 1.28
C SER A 112 -22.64 9.33 1.71
N HIS A 113 -23.07 10.07 2.73
CA HIS A 113 -24.47 10.10 3.17
C HIS A 113 -25.36 10.84 2.17
N ASP A 114 -24.90 12.00 1.64
CA ASP A 114 -25.54 12.71 0.55
C ASP A 114 -25.65 11.81 -0.69
N ALA A 115 -24.57 11.09 -1.05
CA ALA A 115 -24.57 10.16 -2.17
C ALA A 115 -25.60 9.04 -2.02
N VAL A 116 -25.72 8.42 -0.85
CA VAL A 116 -26.76 7.40 -0.58
C VAL A 116 -28.15 8.00 -0.75
N ASN A 117 -28.40 9.18 -0.18
CA ASN A 117 -29.72 9.84 -0.28
C ASN A 117 -30.05 10.22 -1.71
N ASN A 118 -29.10 10.72 -2.51
CA ASN A 118 -29.30 11.03 -3.92
C ASN A 118 -29.73 9.79 -4.70
N VAL A 119 -29.04 8.67 -4.54
CA VAL A 119 -29.39 7.41 -5.20
C VAL A 119 -30.74 6.88 -4.73
N LEU A 120 -31.05 6.95 -3.44
CA LEU A 120 -32.35 6.55 -2.90
C LEU A 120 -33.48 7.42 -3.45
N ALA A 121 -33.31 8.73 -3.54
CA ALA A 121 -34.26 9.65 -4.16
C ALA A 121 -34.48 9.31 -5.66
N ALA A 122 -33.41 9.03 -6.41
CA ALA A 122 -33.49 8.61 -7.81
C ALA A 122 -34.24 7.28 -7.98
N LYS A 123 -34.23 6.42 -6.98
CA LYS A 123 -35.00 5.18 -6.91
C LYS A 123 -36.45 5.37 -6.41
N GLY A 124 -36.84 6.61 -6.12
CA GLY A 124 -38.20 6.95 -5.69
C GLY A 124 -38.44 6.84 -4.18
N ALA A 125 -37.41 6.72 -3.37
CA ALA A 125 -37.53 6.74 -1.92
C ALA A 125 -37.83 8.18 -1.43
N ASN A 126 -38.60 8.30 -0.33
CA ASN A 126 -38.90 9.58 0.27
C ASN A 126 -37.79 9.96 1.28
N VAL A 127 -36.69 10.46 0.77
CA VAL A 127 -35.50 10.90 1.55
C VAL A 127 -35.04 12.29 1.10
N ALA A 128 -34.25 12.95 1.90
CA ALA A 128 -33.69 14.27 1.58
C ALA A 128 -32.45 14.11 0.68
N GLY A 129 -32.65 13.74 -0.60
CA GLY A 129 -31.61 13.59 -1.60
C GLY A 129 -31.99 14.28 -2.91
N ASP A 130 -30.99 14.57 -3.75
CA ASP A 130 -31.16 15.23 -5.04
C ASP A 130 -31.04 14.22 -6.20
N ALA A 131 -32.18 13.71 -6.66
CA ALA A 131 -32.24 12.79 -7.80
C ALA A 131 -31.69 13.38 -9.11
N SER A 132 -31.62 14.71 -9.24
CA SER A 132 -31.09 15.36 -10.45
C SER A 132 -29.56 15.26 -10.57
N ARG A 133 -28.87 14.86 -9.50
CA ARG A 133 -27.43 14.59 -9.45
C ARG A 133 -27.09 13.13 -9.63
N VAL A 134 -28.00 12.33 -10.19
CA VAL A 134 -27.82 10.89 -10.38
C VAL A 134 -28.00 10.55 -11.84
N SER A 135 -27.07 9.77 -12.38
CA SER A 135 -27.21 9.12 -13.67
C SER A 135 -27.11 7.60 -13.50
N THR A 136 -27.61 6.87 -14.50
CA THR A 136 -27.52 5.42 -14.53
C THR A 136 -26.55 4.96 -15.61
N TYR A 137 -25.86 3.89 -15.31
CA TYR A 137 -25.02 3.17 -16.26
C TYR A 137 -25.41 1.70 -16.27
N VAL A 138 -25.53 1.13 -17.47
CA VAL A 138 -25.79 -0.30 -17.66
C VAL A 138 -24.71 -0.83 -18.58
N PRO A 139 -23.80 -1.66 -18.07
CA PRO A 139 -22.77 -2.27 -18.89
C PRO A 139 -23.42 -3.21 -19.93
N SER A 140 -22.66 -3.58 -20.95
CA SER A 140 -23.19 -4.38 -22.08
C SER A 140 -23.38 -5.87 -21.77
N ASN A 141 -22.82 -6.37 -20.68
CA ASN A 141 -22.98 -7.76 -20.24
C ASN A 141 -24.41 -8.01 -19.74
N THR A 142 -24.99 -9.16 -20.12
CA THR A 142 -26.32 -9.60 -19.69
C THR A 142 -26.28 -10.50 -18.45
N ASP A 143 -25.12 -11.07 -18.18
CA ASP A 143 -24.81 -11.89 -17.03
C ASP A 143 -23.57 -11.32 -16.34
N VAL A 144 -23.20 -11.83 -15.15
CA VAL A 144 -21.96 -11.42 -14.47
C VAL A 144 -20.75 -11.67 -15.40
N ASP A 145 -19.94 -10.63 -15.59
CA ASP A 145 -18.68 -10.74 -16.35
C ASP A 145 -17.55 -11.14 -15.40
N THR A 146 -17.02 -12.33 -15.60
CA THR A 146 -15.95 -12.94 -14.82
C THR A 146 -14.62 -12.98 -15.57
N THR A 147 -14.51 -12.27 -16.69
CA THR A 147 -13.38 -12.38 -17.62
C THR A 147 -12.64 -11.06 -17.86
N THR A 148 -13.34 -9.96 -17.97
CA THR A 148 -12.74 -8.65 -18.31
C THR A 148 -11.70 -8.21 -17.29
N TYR A 149 -11.93 -8.49 -16.01
CA TYR A 149 -11.04 -8.11 -14.91
C TYR A 149 -10.37 -9.31 -14.24
N ALA A 150 -10.25 -10.45 -14.95
CA ALA A 150 -9.63 -11.66 -14.43
C ALA A 150 -8.09 -11.66 -14.49
N THR A 151 -7.51 -10.65 -15.11
CA THR A 151 -6.06 -10.47 -15.20
C THR A 151 -5.67 -9.07 -14.75
N ASP A 152 -4.49 -8.98 -14.14
CA ASP A 152 -3.93 -7.69 -13.75
C ASP A 152 -3.54 -6.87 -15.00
N ALA A 153 -3.84 -5.57 -14.97
CA ALA A 153 -3.66 -4.70 -16.14
C ALA A 153 -2.17 -4.38 -16.44
N LYS A 154 -1.31 -4.40 -15.42
CA LYS A 154 0.13 -4.09 -15.56
C LYS A 154 0.94 -5.33 -15.92
N SER A 155 0.76 -6.41 -15.18
CA SER A 155 1.54 -7.65 -15.34
C SER A 155 0.95 -8.63 -16.36
N GLY A 156 -0.38 -8.58 -16.57
CA GLY A 156 -1.12 -9.59 -17.33
C GLY A 156 -1.32 -10.91 -16.57
N ALA A 157 -0.93 -10.97 -15.32
CA ALA A 157 -1.07 -12.17 -14.50
C ALA A 157 -2.55 -12.48 -14.19
N GLU A 158 -2.88 -13.76 -14.11
CA GLU A 158 -4.19 -14.22 -13.68
C GLU A 158 -4.42 -13.87 -12.20
N ILE A 159 -5.58 -13.29 -11.90
CA ILE A 159 -6.01 -12.93 -10.55
C ILE A 159 -6.78 -14.10 -9.95
N THR A 160 -6.36 -14.55 -8.77
CA THR A 160 -7.00 -15.65 -8.04
C THR A 160 -6.93 -15.43 -6.53
N ASN A 161 -7.61 -16.28 -5.74
CA ASN A 161 -7.52 -16.23 -4.28
C ASN A 161 -6.08 -16.48 -3.81
N LEU A 162 -5.61 -15.63 -2.89
CA LEU A 162 -4.31 -15.72 -2.27
C LEU A 162 -4.39 -15.83 -0.74
N PHE A 163 -5.49 -15.41 -0.13
CA PHE A 163 -5.61 -15.17 1.30
C PHE A 163 -6.64 -16.07 2.00
N ASP A 164 -6.91 -17.26 1.46
CA ASP A 164 -7.82 -18.23 2.08
C ASP A 164 -7.43 -18.53 3.53
N ASP A 165 -6.13 -18.54 3.85
CA ASP A 165 -5.58 -18.77 5.18
C ASP A 165 -5.85 -17.59 6.15
N ALA A 166 -5.97 -16.38 5.62
CA ALA A 166 -6.25 -15.18 6.41
C ALA A 166 -7.74 -15.05 6.81
N LYS A 167 -8.63 -15.81 6.18
CA LYS A 167 -10.04 -15.81 6.50
C LYS A 167 -10.31 -16.33 7.92
N GLY A 168 -9.55 -17.32 8.37
CA GLY A 168 -9.73 -17.94 9.67
C GLY A 168 -11.12 -18.56 9.87
N ASP A 169 -11.41 -18.93 11.10
CA ASP A 169 -12.74 -19.41 11.53
C ASP A 169 -13.52 -18.23 12.15
N VAL A 170 -13.86 -17.26 11.30
CA VAL A 170 -14.54 -16.02 11.69
C VAL A 170 -15.85 -15.87 10.94
N THR A 171 -16.92 -15.49 11.65
CA THR A 171 -18.18 -15.09 11.02
C THR A 171 -18.07 -13.64 10.57
N TYR A 172 -18.05 -13.44 9.26
CA TYR A 172 -18.03 -12.10 8.65
C TYR A 172 -19.43 -11.55 8.50
N LEU A 173 -19.58 -10.24 8.71
CA LEU A 173 -20.82 -9.53 8.48
C LEU A 173 -21.21 -9.61 7.01
N THR A 174 -22.46 -9.96 6.70
CA THR A 174 -22.99 -9.99 5.34
C THR A 174 -24.35 -9.33 5.23
N ARG A 175 -24.58 -8.62 4.15
CA ARG A 175 -25.89 -8.05 3.80
C ARG A 175 -26.94 -9.13 3.50
N ALA A 176 -26.50 -10.31 3.07
CA ALA A 176 -27.40 -11.44 2.78
C ALA A 176 -28.07 -11.99 4.04
N ASP A 177 -27.41 -11.90 5.19
CA ASP A 177 -27.93 -12.31 6.49
C ASP A 177 -27.45 -11.33 7.57
N TRP A 178 -27.97 -10.10 7.51
CA TRP A 178 -27.60 -9.03 8.42
C TRP A 178 -27.87 -9.38 9.89
N GLU A 179 -29.03 -9.94 10.18
CA GLU A 179 -29.42 -10.28 11.56
C GLU A 179 -28.59 -11.43 12.13
N GLY A 180 -28.33 -12.47 11.33
CA GLY A 180 -27.59 -13.66 11.75
C GLY A 180 -26.07 -13.43 11.88
N THR A 181 -25.52 -12.45 11.15
CA THR A 181 -24.07 -12.18 11.15
C THR A 181 -23.69 -10.90 11.91
N PHE A 182 -24.65 -10.05 12.29
CA PHE A 182 -24.35 -8.83 13.05
C PHE A 182 -23.82 -9.21 14.45
N PRO A 183 -22.67 -8.67 14.88
CA PRO A 183 -22.08 -9.00 16.17
C PRO A 183 -23.08 -8.71 17.31
N GLN A 184 -23.41 -9.73 18.11
CA GLN A 184 -24.27 -9.60 19.27
C GLN A 184 -23.43 -9.66 20.53
N HIS A 185 -23.66 -8.72 21.43
CA HIS A 185 -23.15 -8.79 22.79
C HIS A 185 -24.19 -9.51 23.66
N ASP A 186 -23.88 -10.71 24.08
CA ASP A 186 -24.78 -11.55 24.89
C ASP A 186 -24.73 -11.24 26.39
N GLY A 187 -23.92 -10.23 26.78
CA GLY A 187 -23.75 -9.83 28.16
C GLY A 187 -22.88 -10.80 29.01
N THR A 188 -22.32 -11.83 28.37
CA THR A 188 -21.42 -12.76 29.05
C THR A 188 -20.04 -12.11 29.17
N PRO A 189 -19.45 -12.01 30.37
CA PRO A 189 -18.05 -11.61 30.51
C PRO A 189 -17.16 -12.58 29.75
N LEU A 190 -16.29 -12.05 28.86
CA LEU A 190 -15.32 -12.87 28.17
C LEU A 190 -14.21 -13.25 29.15
N GLU A 191 -13.74 -14.51 29.09
CA GLU A 191 -12.58 -14.94 29.88
C GLU A 191 -11.29 -14.42 29.30
N GLY A 192 -10.40 -13.85 30.11
CA GLY A 192 -9.08 -13.39 29.71
C GLY A 192 -8.66 -12.11 30.40
N ASP A 193 -7.42 -11.71 30.18
CA ASP A 193 -6.87 -10.46 30.70
C ASP A 193 -7.22 -9.31 29.73
N VAL A 194 -7.85 -8.29 30.23
CA VAL A 194 -8.46 -7.20 29.48
C VAL A 194 -7.69 -5.92 29.62
N SER A 195 -6.43 -5.99 29.73
CA SER A 195 -5.59 -4.84 30.10
C SER A 195 -5.49 -3.71 29.08
N THR A 196 -6.29 -3.64 28.01
CA THR A 196 -5.92 -2.79 26.88
C THR A 196 -6.93 -1.78 26.36
N TRP A 197 -8.12 -1.78 26.85
CA TRP A 197 -9.11 -0.78 26.43
C TRP A 197 -9.67 -0.08 27.64
N GLY A 198 -9.71 1.21 27.63
CA GLY A 198 -10.22 2.05 28.71
C GLY A 198 -11.55 1.62 29.38
N ALA A 199 -12.17 0.54 28.91
CA ALA A 199 -13.30 -0.08 29.55
C ALA A 199 -13.02 -0.56 30.98
N GLU A 200 -11.76 -0.90 31.30
CA GLU A 200 -11.36 -1.27 32.65
C GLU A 200 -10.93 -0.12 33.48
N ILE A 201 -10.58 0.96 32.84
CA ILE A 201 -10.23 2.16 33.55
C ILE A 201 -11.50 2.66 34.25
N ASN A 202 -11.60 2.29 35.52
CA ASN A 202 -12.66 2.66 36.44
C ASN A 202 -14.01 1.91 36.29
N ALA A 203 -14.10 0.82 35.52
CA ALA A 203 -15.28 -0.03 35.58
C ALA A 203 -15.32 -0.74 36.94
N VAL A 204 -16.39 -0.53 37.69
CA VAL A 204 -16.64 -1.19 38.97
C VAL A 204 -18.05 -1.79 38.95
N ASP A 205 -18.22 -2.91 39.64
CA ASP A 205 -19.54 -3.49 39.88
C ASP A 205 -20.35 -2.66 40.90
N GLU A 206 -21.56 -3.10 41.17
CA GLU A 206 -22.45 -2.45 42.15
C GLU A 206 -21.90 -2.41 43.59
N ASN A 207 -20.85 -3.19 43.88
CA ASN A 207 -20.13 -3.24 45.16
C ASN A 207 -18.83 -2.46 45.16
N GLY A 208 -18.47 -1.81 44.01
CA GLY A 208 -17.27 -1.05 43.86
C GLY A 208 -16.02 -1.88 43.56
N ASN A 209 -16.16 -3.16 43.20
CA ASN A 209 -15.05 -3.99 42.78
C ASN A 209 -14.72 -3.74 41.31
N PRO A 210 -13.45 -3.77 40.89
CA PRO A 210 -13.09 -3.70 39.48
C PRO A 210 -13.78 -4.78 38.67
N VAL A 211 -14.46 -4.39 37.59
CA VAL A 211 -15.08 -5.32 36.63
C VAL A 211 -14.14 -5.45 35.44
N SER A 212 -13.69 -6.67 35.21
CA SER A 212 -12.87 -7.01 34.03
C SER A 212 -13.78 -7.47 32.90
N TYR A 213 -13.71 -6.80 31.75
CA TYR A 213 -14.39 -7.22 30.52
C TYR A 213 -13.36 -7.80 29.56
N ALA A 214 -13.32 -9.11 29.39
CA ALA A 214 -12.51 -9.72 28.37
C ALA A 214 -13.21 -9.64 27.00
N TRP A 215 -12.65 -8.85 26.10
CA TRP A 215 -13.09 -8.73 24.69
C TRP A 215 -12.37 -9.74 23.78
N GLY A 216 -11.77 -10.75 24.35
CA GLY A 216 -10.95 -11.71 23.62
C GLY A 216 -11.27 -13.15 23.97
N LYS A 217 -11.07 -14.05 23.04
CA LYS A 217 -10.97 -15.49 23.29
C LYS A 217 -9.51 -15.85 23.49
N VAL A 218 -9.22 -16.77 24.40
CA VAL A 218 -7.89 -17.36 24.51
C VAL A 218 -7.60 -18.13 23.21
N ALA A 219 -6.43 -17.89 22.61
CA ALA A 219 -6.01 -18.60 21.42
C ALA A 219 -5.93 -20.11 21.68
N SER A 220 -6.40 -20.90 20.74
CA SER A 220 -6.28 -22.35 20.86
C SER A 220 -4.81 -22.80 20.77
N PRO A 221 -4.43 -23.96 21.33
CA PRO A 221 -3.09 -24.50 21.17
C PRO A 221 -2.65 -24.61 19.70
N GLU A 222 -3.57 -25.00 18.82
CA GLU A 222 -3.32 -25.10 17.37
C GLU A 222 -3.00 -23.75 16.75
N LEU A 223 -3.71 -22.69 17.14
CA LEU A 223 -3.41 -21.34 16.67
C LEU A 223 -2.05 -20.86 17.21
N ILE A 224 -1.75 -21.12 18.48
CA ILE A 224 -0.46 -20.78 19.07
C ILE A 224 0.69 -21.50 18.34
N ASP A 225 0.52 -22.77 18.00
CA ASP A 225 1.53 -23.51 17.24
C ASP A 225 1.71 -22.94 15.82
N ARG A 226 0.63 -22.50 15.16
CA ARG A 226 0.73 -21.80 13.87
C ARG A 226 1.45 -20.46 14.00
N LEU A 227 1.16 -19.69 15.05
CA LEU A 227 1.84 -18.39 15.29
C LEU A 227 3.35 -18.56 15.55
N LYS A 228 3.79 -19.69 16.10
CA LYS A 228 5.21 -20.02 16.30
C LYS A 228 5.92 -20.48 15.01
N GLY A 229 5.14 -20.87 14.00
CA GLY A 229 5.69 -21.31 12.73
C GLY A 229 6.39 -20.19 11.97
N LEU A 230 7.51 -20.52 11.33
CA LEU A 230 8.28 -19.64 10.46
C LEU A 230 8.15 -20.07 8.98
N ASP A 231 7.08 -20.79 8.65
CA ASP A 231 6.77 -21.13 7.26
C ASP A 231 6.21 -19.89 6.54
N SER A 232 6.82 -19.55 5.41
CA SER A 232 6.38 -18.44 4.57
C SER A 232 5.15 -18.77 3.72
N GLY A 233 4.81 -20.05 3.57
CA GLY A 233 3.81 -20.52 2.61
C GLY A 233 4.35 -20.59 1.17
N ASN A 234 5.66 -20.48 0.95
CA ASN A 234 6.25 -20.64 -0.36
C ASN A 234 6.04 -22.09 -0.86
N PRO A 235 5.39 -22.28 -2.02
CA PRO A 235 5.13 -23.62 -2.54
C PRO A 235 6.40 -24.32 -3.07
N VAL A 236 7.49 -23.58 -3.27
CA VAL A 236 8.77 -24.13 -3.74
C VAL A 236 9.54 -24.67 -2.54
N SER A 237 9.81 -25.96 -2.54
CA SER A 237 10.65 -26.58 -1.50
C SER A 237 12.12 -26.22 -1.71
N ASP A 238 12.80 -25.79 -0.65
CA ASP A 238 14.24 -25.51 -0.64
C ASP A 238 15.07 -26.68 -1.21
N ALA A 239 14.63 -27.92 -0.98
CA ALA A 239 15.29 -29.11 -1.47
C ALA A 239 15.28 -29.23 -3.02
N THR A 240 14.45 -28.50 -3.71
CA THR A 240 14.40 -28.48 -5.19
C THR A 240 15.29 -27.42 -5.81
N ILE A 241 15.83 -26.50 -5.01
CA ILE A 241 16.73 -25.45 -5.46
C ILE A 241 18.17 -26.00 -5.50
N THR A 242 18.78 -25.93 -6.68
CA THR A 242 20.10 -26.49 -6.93
C THR A 242 21.12 -25.48 -7.43
N ASP A 243 20.86 -24.18 -7.15
CA ASP A 243 21.74 -23.10 -7.55
C ASP A 243 23.13 -23.29 -6.94
N THR A 244 24.14 -23.10 -7.74
CA THR A 244 25.52 -23.13 -7.25
C THR A 244 25.92 -21.72 -6.85
N PRO A 245 26.27 -21.47 -5.57
CA PRO A 245 26.74 -20.18 -5.15
C PRO A 245 27.97 -19.67 -5.91
N VAL A 246 27.93 -18.44 -6.38
CA VAL A 246 29.03 -17.76 -7.08
C VAL A 246 29.29 -16.42 -6.40
N TYR A 247 30.54 -16.17 -6.03
CA TYR A 247 30.94 -14.96 -5.32
C TYR A 247 32.28 -14.43 -5.84
N GLY A 248 32.50 -13.12 -5.69
CA GLY A 248 33.78 -12.47 -5.84
C GLY A 248 34.40 -12.57 -7.24
N GLN A 249 33.56 -12.70 -8.26
CA GLN A 249 34.02 -12.63 -9.65
C GLN A 249 34.50 -11.21 -9.98
N ASN A 250 35.32 -11.08 -11.01
CA ASN A 250 35.76 -9.79 -11.53
C ASN A 250 35.29 -9.68 -12.98
N ASN A 251 34.02 -9.37 -13.16
CA ASN A 251 33.40 -9.17 -14.47
C ASN A 251 33.59 -7.74 -14.98
N GLY A 252 34.03 -6.82 -14.10
CA GLY A 252 34.32 -5.43 -14.43
C GLY A 252 33.06 -4.60 -14.66
N ILE A 253 31.94 -4.97 -14.01
CA ILE A 253 30.66 -4.29 -14.12
C ILE A 253 30.41 -3.48 -12.85
N SER A 254 30.08 -2.21 -12.99
CA SER A 254 29.67 -1.34 -11.89
C SER A 254 28.16 -1.16 -11.90
N LEU A 255 27.57 -0.88 -10.75
CA LEU A 255 26.12 -0.69 -10.63
C LEU A 255 25.61 0.46 -11.51
N ILE A 256 26.43 1.49 -11.74
CA ILE A 256 26.09 2.62 -12.63
C ILE A 256 25.88 2.19 -14.09
N ASP A 257 26.52 1.11 -14.54
CA ASP A 257 26.37 0.58 -15.90
C ASP A 257 24.99 -0.01 -16.15
N LEU A 258 24.25 -0.28 -15.06
CA LEU A 258 22.92 -0.89 -15.07
C LEU A 258 21.78 0.12 -14.90
N ARG A 259 22.08 1.41 -14.69
CA ARG A 259 21.05 2.46 -14.65
C ARG A 259 20.26 2.48 -15.97
N GLY A 260 18.92 2.43 -15.85
CA GLY A 260 18.01 2.42 -17.00
C GLY A 260 17.95 1.08 -17.76
N LYS A 261 18.64 0.03 -17.30
CA LYS A 261 18.51 -1.32 -17.85
C LYS A 261 17.23 -1.99 -17.37
N ASP A 262 16.68 -2.84 -18.24
CA ASP A 262 15.55 -3.68 -17.88
C ASP A 262 15.90 -4.57 -16.67
N TYR A 263 14.90 -4.85 -15.82
CA TYR A 263 15.09 -5.73 -14.65
C TYR A 263 15.64 -7.11 -15.06
N ASN A 264 15.26 -7.63 -16.23
CA ASN A 264 15.70 -8.93 -16.73
C ASN A 264 16.98 -8.85 -17.59
N ASP A 265 17.69 -7.72 -17.65
CA ASP A 265 18.95 -7.62 -18.41
C ASP A 265 19.98 -8.62 -17.83
N PRO A 266 20.61 -9.48 -18.66
CA PRO A 266 21.54 -10.50 -18.19
C PRO A 266 22.80 -9.94 -17.50
N MET A 267 23.11 -8.66 -17.65
CA MET A 267 24.20 -7.99 -16.92
C MET A 267 23.99 -8.01 -15.42
N TRP A 268 22.74 -8.03 -14.93
CA TRP A 268 22.46 -8.17 -13.50
C TRP A 268 23.10 -9.41 -12.90
N ASN A 269 23.03 -10.54 -13.58
CA ASN A 269 23.66 -11.76 -13.11
C ASN A 269 25.17 -11.62 -12.96
N GLN A 270 25.82 -10.95 -13.93
CA GLN A 270 27.26 -10.73 -13.90
C GLN A 270 27.67 -9.78 -12.76
N LEU A 271 26.87 -8.73 -12.49
CA LEU A 271 27.09 -7.84 -11.36
C LEU A 271 26.94 -8.58 -10.02
N LEU A 272 25.88 -9.37 -9.87
CA LEU A 272 25.60 -10.11 -8.64
C LEU A 272 26.69 -11.15 -8.33
N ASP A 273 27.36 -11.71 -9.35
CA ASP A 273 28.48 -12.63 -9.19
C ASP A 273 29.75 -11.96 -8.63
N GLU A 274 29.86 -10.61 -8.69
CA GLU A 274 30.97 -9.87 -8.11
C GLU A 274 30.87 -9.65 -6.60
N LEU A 275 29.68 -9.85 -6.03
CA LEU A 275 29.43 -9.72 -4.60
C LEU A 275 30.13 -10.82 -3.81
N SER A 276 30.62 -10.50 -2.62
CA SER A 276 31.08 -11.48 -1.66
C SER A 276 29.92 -12.09 -0.85
N ALA A 277 30.13 -13.24 -0.21
CA ALA A 277 29.15 -13.81 0.73
C ALA A 277 28.81 -12.84 1.90
N GLU A 278 29.77 -12.03 2.33
CA GLU A 278 29.56 -11.00 3.34
C GLU A 278 28.63 -9.89 2.83
N ASP A 279 28.73 -9.49 1.54
CA ASP A 279 27.81 -8.52 0.96
C ASP A 279 26.37 -9.04 0.95
N TYR A 280 26.19 -10.35 0.67
CA TYR A 280 24.89 -11.00 0.76
C TYR A 280 24.31 -10.91 2.18
N ARG A 281 25.11 -11.25 3.17
CA ARG A 281 24.71 -11.17 4.58
C ARG A 281 24.33 -9.76 5.00
N GLU A 282 25.13 -8.76 4.61
CA GLU A 282 24.95 -7.37 5.00
C GLU A 282 23.75 -6.73 4.29
N LEU A 283 23.60 -6.90 2.98
CA LEU A 283 22.53 -6.26 2.21
C LEU A 283 21.14 -6.81 2.55
N VAL A 284 21.03 -8.08 2.92
CA VAL A 284 19.77 -8.67 3.38
C VAL A 284 19.52 -8.36 4.86
N GLY A 285 20.52 -8.50 5.70
CA GLY A 285 20.36 -8.47 7.16
C GLY A 285 20.46 -7.10 7.81
N HIS A 286 20.98 -6.09 7.10
CA HIS A 286 21.32 -4.79 7.68
C HIS A 286 20.98 -3.62 6.77
N SER A 287 19.71 -3.30 6.66
CA SER A 287 19.20 -2.18 5.84
C SER A 287 18.45 -1.14 6.69
N GLY A 288 19.04 -0.76 7.82
CA GLY A 288 18.46 0.25 8.70
C GLY A 288 18.69 1.66 8.19
N TYR A 289 17.61 2.36 7.78
CA TYR A 289 17.63 3.71 7.22
C TYR A 289 18.54 3.83 5.99
N GLY A 290 18.49 2.82 5.15
CA GLY A 290 19.27 2.71 3.93
C GLY A 290 19.99 1.37 3.81
N SER A 291 20.96 1.29 2.92
CA SER A 291 21.78 0.10 2.73
C SER A 291 23.24 0.45 2.52
N ASN A 292 24.12 -0.47 2.88
CA ASN A 292 25.56 -0.25 2.91
C ASN A 292 26.17 -0.05 1.51
N PHE A 293 27.27 0.66 1.47
CA PHE A 293 28.18 0.78 0.33
C PHE A 293 28.84 -0.58 0.02
N VAL A 294 28.96 -0.91 -1.27
CA VAL A 294 29.67 -2.11 -1.74
C VAL A 294 30.69 -1.70 -2.80
N GLN A 295 31.97 -1.76 -2.42
CA GLN A 295 33.05 -1.26 -3.25
C GLN A 295 33.26 -2.06 -4.54
N SER A 296 33.11 -3.39 -4.50
CA SER A 296 33.37 -4.27 -5.65
C SER A 296 32.52 -3.88 -6.88
N ILE A 297 31.30 -3.46 -6.67
CA ILE A 297 30.33 -3.10 -7.71
C ILE A 297 30.05 -1.59 -7.79
N GLY A 298 30.77 -0.76 -7.02
CA GLY A 298 30.54 0.68 -6.99
C GLY A 298 29.14 1.08 -6.49
N LYS A 299 28.49 0.26 -5.65
CA LYS A 299 27.21 0.60 -5.05
C LYS A 299 27.40 1.67 -3.97
N PRO A 300 26.76 2.84 -4.08
CA PRO A 300 26.80 3.86 -3.03
C PRO A 300 25.96 3.47 -1.82
N PHE A 301 26.05 4.26 -0.74
CA PHE A 301 25.07 4.18 0.34
C PHE A 301 23.68 4.61 -0.17
N ASN A 302 22.66 3.86 0.24
CA ASN A 302 21.31 4.40 0.30
C ASN A 302 21.14 5.06 1.68
N ILE A 303 20.54 6.23 1.71
CA ILE A 303 20.27 7.01 2.93
C ILE A 303 18.79 7.33 2.95
N ASP A 304 18.07 6.70 3.85
CA ASP A 304 16.62 6.81 3.91
C ASP A 304 16.18 7.61 5.13
N ALA A 305 15.11 8.37 4.97
CA ALA A 305 14.48 9.11 6.04
C ALA A 305 13.07 8.63 6.27
N ASP A 306 12.66 8.63 7.53
CA ASP A 306 11.33 8.20 7.95
C ASP A 306 10.47 9.41 8.32
N THR A 307 9.22 9.22 8.31
CA THR A 307 8.04 9.99 8.70
C THR A 307 7.18 10.39 7.52
N ALA A 308 5.89 10.08 7.59
CA ALA A 308 4.94 10.49 6.57
C ALA A 308 4.68 12.01 6.54
N ALA A 309 5.09 12.74 7.57
CA ALA A 309 4.99 14.20 7.67
C ALA A 309 6.30 14.93 7.31
N GLY A 310 7.20 14.30 6.56
CA GLY A 310 8.46 14.91 6.11
C GLY A 310 9.66 13.97 6.25
N LEU A 311 10.87 14.48 6.03
CA LEU A 311 12.13 13.73 6.15
C LEU A 311 12.76 13.99 7.54
N ILE A 312 12.05 13.61 8.61
CA ILE A 312 12.38 14.05 9.97
C ILE A 312 13.34 13.09 10.66
N TYR A 313 13.03 11.79 10.64
CA TYR A 313 13.85 10.78 11.28
C TYR A 313 14.83 10.18 10.28
N GLY A 314 16.12 10.31 10.54
CA GLY A 314 17.18 9.90 9.62
C GLY A 314 17.49 10.92 8.51
N GLY A 315 16.71 11.98 8.39
CA GLY A 315 16.90 13.05 7.41
C GLY A 315 17.00 14.44 8.04
N THR A 316 16.92 15.47 7.20
CA THR A 316 17.04 16.89 7.59
C THR A 316 15.95 17.76 6.99
N GLY A 317 14.77 17.17 6.74
CA GLY A 317 13.65 17.87 6.14
C GLY A 317 12.85 18.74 7.10
N MET A 318 11.92 19.50 6.56
CA MET A 318 10.91 20.24 7.34
C MET A 318 9.79 19.30 7.76
N MET A 319 9.10 19.67 8.85
CA MET A 319 7.87 19.00 9.26
C MET A 319 6.66 19.63 8.57
N PHE A 320 5.88 18.82 7.91
CA PHE A 320 4.62 19.17 7.27
C PHE A 320 3.42 18.69 8.10
N CYS A 321 2.22 18.87 7.57
CA CYS A 321 1.02 18.32 8.22
C CYS A 321 1.03 16.79 8.18
N SER A 322 0.29 16.18 9.10
CA SER A 322 0.10 14.72 9.10
C SER A 322 -0.73 14.27 7.88
N PRO A 323 -0.56 13.01 7.42
CA PRO A 323 -1.30 12.46 6.27
C PRO A 323 -2.82 12.61 6.36
N VAL A 324 -3.41 12.41 7.54
CA VAL A 324 -4.86 12.63 7.73
C VAL A 324 -5.28 14.06 7.39
N VAL A 325 -4.47 15.07 7.71
CA VAL A 325 -4.76 16.48 7.37
C VAL A 325 -4.59 16.71 5.87
N MET A 326 -3.58 16.10 5.24
CA MET A 326 -3.41 16.14 3.79
C MET A 326 -4.64 15.56 3.07
N ALA A 327 -5.11 14.39 3.47
CA ALA A 327 -6.29 13.74 2.90
C ALA A 327 -7.55 14.60 3.05
N GLN A 328 -7.76 15.23 4.22
CA GLN A 328 -8.90 16.14 4.47
C GLN A 328 -8.92 17.37 3.57
N THR A 329 -7.82 17.69 2.89
CA THR A 329 -7.82 18.77 1.90
C THR A 329 -8.56 18.41 0.62
N TRP A 330 -8.72 17.14 0.30
CA TRP A 330 -9.26 16.64 -0.98
C TRP A 330 -8.58 17.31 -2.19
N ASN A 331 -7.28 17.52 -2.12
CA ASN A 331 -6.56 18.33 -3.10
C ASN A 331 -5.41 17.55 -3.73
N GLN A 332 -5.67 17.00 -4.91
CA GLN A 332 -4.72 16.20 -5.68
C GLN A 332 -3.49 17.01 -6.11
N ASP A 333 -3.67 18.29 -6.47
CA ASP A 333 -2.55 19.18 -6.82
C ASP A 333 -1.61 19.41 -5.64
N LEU A 334 -2.17 19.53 -4.43
CA LEU A 334 -1.39 19.70 -3.20
C LEU A 334 -0.60 18.42 -2.88
N ALA A 335 -1.20 17.24 -3.05
CA ALA A 335 -0.52 15.96 -2.86
C ALA A 335 0.67 15.81 -3.83
N SER A 336 0.49 16.15 -5.11
CA SER A 336 1.56 16.15 -6.11
C SER A 336 2.67 17.15 -5.74
N ALA A 337 2.30 18.37 -5.33
CA ALA A 337 3.27 19.38 -4.90
C ALA A 337 4.04 18.94 -3.63
N TYR A 338 3.37 18.26 -2.70
CA TYR A 338 3.99 17.73 -1.49
C TYR A 338 5.05 16.67 -1.83
N GLY A 339 4.71 15.69 -2.69
CA GLY A 339 5.67 14.68 -3.15
C GLY A 339 6.91 15.31 -3.83
N ALA A 340 6.68 16.29 -4.70
CA ALA A 340 7.79 17.04 -5.35
C ALA A 340 8.65 17.82 -4.34
N MET A 341 8.03 18.35 -3.27
CA MET A 341 8.76 19.04 -2.19
C MET A 341 9.60 18.08 -1.36
N ILE A 342 9.05 16.92 -1.00
CA ILE A 342 9.82 15.85 -0.35
C ILE A 342 11.04 15.47 -1.19
N GLY A 343 10.86 15.27 -2.50
CA GLY A 343 11.97 14.98 -3.39
C GLY A 343 13.03 16.08 -3.43
N ASN A 344 12.63 17.35 -3.44
CA ASN A 344 13.56 18.49 -3.40
C ASN A 344 14.32 18.58 -2.07
N GLU A 345 13.64 18.39 -0.92
CA GLU A 345 14.30 18.38 0.38
C GLU A 345 15.28 17.21 0.53
N ALA A 346 14.90 16.03 0.04
CA ALA A 346 15.77 14.86 -0.01
C ALA A 346 17.04 15.15 -0.80
N ASN A 347 16.90 15.82 -1.95
CA ASN A 347 18.02 16.21 -2.78
C ASN A 347 18.98 17.19 -2.09
N ILE A 348 18.44 18.13 -1.33
CA ILE A 348 19.26 19.10 -0.56
C ILE A 348 19.91 18.43 0.64
N GLY A 349 19.18 17.54 1.33
CA GLY A 349 19.62 16.87 2.55
C GLY A 349 20.48 15.63 2.33
N GLY A 350 20.59 15.14 1.09
CA GLY A 350 21.34 13.91 0.77
C GLY A 350 20.60 12.62 1.09
N THR A 351 19.29 12.68 1.27
CA THR A 351 18.43 11.50 1.45
C THR A 351 18.10 10.90 0.09
N THR A 352 18.14 9.57 -0.03
CA THR A 352 17.90 8.86 -1.29
C THR A 352 16.54 8.16 -1.33
N GLY A 353 15.99 7.81 -0.16
CA GLY A 353 14.71 7.15 -0.03
C GLY A 353 13.87 7.74 1.11
N TRP A 354 12.57 7.59 0.97
CA TRP A 354 11.58 8.09 1.93
C TRP A 354 10.70 6.95 2.44
N TYR A 355 10.75 6.64 3.75
CA TYR A 355 9.90 5.62 4.39
C TYR A 355 8.48 6.17 4.61
N ALA A 356 7.82 6.40 3.52
CA ALA A 356 6.44 6.87 3.37
C ALA A 356 6.03 6.78 1.89
N PRO A 357 4.76 7.03 1.55
CA PRO A 357 3.60 7.33 2.40
C PRO A 357 3.14 6.14 3.25
N SER A 358 2.44 6.45 4.36
CA SER A 358 1.77 5.48 5.20
C SER A 358 0.28 5.47 4.89
N MET A 359 -0.30 4.30 4.52
CA MET A 359 -1.63 4.28 3.91
C MET A 359 -2.56 3.17 4.42
N ASN A 360 -2.31 2.65 5.63
CA ASN A 360 -3.25 1.72 6.24
C ASN A 360 -4.60 2.39 6.52
N ILE A 361 -5.65 1.60 6.61
CA ILE A 361 -7.02 2.11 6.70
C ILE A 361 -7.38 2.52 8.13
N HIS A 362 -8.06 3.64 8.30
CA HIS A 362 -8.67 4.04 9.57
C HIS A 362 -9.86 3.12 9.90
N ARG A 363 -9.58 1.91 10.30
CA ARG A 363 -10.62 0.91 10.59
C ARG A 363 -11.45 1.29 11.81
N THR A 364 -10.79 1.85 12.82
CA THR A 364 -11.42 2.35 14.05
C THR A 364 -10.66 3.58 14.54
N PRO A 365 -11.33 4.53 15.24
CA PRO A 365 -10.64 5.68 15.82
C PRO A 365 -9.57 5.31 16.85
N PHE A 366 -9.58 4.08 17.34
CA PHE A 366 -8.69 3.59 18.40
C PHE A 366 -7.47 2.82 17.91
N THR A 367 -7.16 2.82 16.61
CA THR A 367 -6.01 2.06 16.07
C THR A 367 -4.66 2.51 16.61
N GLY A 368 -4.51 3.75 17.03
CA GLY A 368 -3.28 4.32 17.59
C GLY A 368 -2.41 5.07 16.58
N ARG A 369 -2.51 4.80 15.26
CA ARG A 369 -1.71 5.46 14.21
C ARG A 369 -2.52 6.19 13.14
N ASN A 370 -3.80 6.45 13.37
CA ASN A 370 -4.65 7.13 12.39
C ASN A 370 -4.13 8.51 11.96
N GLY A 371 -3.38 9.21 12.81
CA GLY A 371 -2.74 10.47 12.44
C GLY A 371 -1.66 10.34 11.36
N GLU A 372 -1.05 9.15 11.24
CA GLU A 372 -0.03 8.84 10.24
C GLU A 372 -0.62 8.34 8.91
N TYR A 373 -1.88 7.90 8.93
CA TYR A 373 -2.58 7.36 7.77
C TYR A 373 -3.59 8.38 7.23
N TYR A 374 -4.07 8.17 5.99
CA TYR A 374 -4.87 9.17 5.29
C TYR A 374 -6.35 9.16 5.67
N SER A 375 -7.02 8.00 5.57
CA SER A 375 -8.48 7.91 5.61
C SER A 375 -8.96 6.50 5.95
N GLU A 376 -10.24 6.38 6.25
CA GLU A 376 -10.97 5.11 6.22
C GLU A 376 -11.32 4.67 4.78
N ASP A 377 -11.28 5.60 3.81
CA ASP A 377 -11.56 5.34 2.41
C ASP A 377 -10.27 4.96 1.66
N PRO A 378 -10.24 3.78 1.01
CA PRO A 378 -9.04 3.31 0.31
C PRO A 378 -8.73 4.10 -0.97
N VAL A 379 -9.73 4.72 -1.62
CA VAL A 379 -9.53 5.51 -2.84
C VAL A 379 -8.84 6.83 -2.52
N ILE A 380 -9.27 7.52 -1.47
CA ILE A 380 -8.58 8.74 -1.00
C ILE A 380 -7.13 8.38 -0.63
N SER A 381 -6.95 7.34 0.19
CA SER A 381 -5.65 6.94 0.68
C SER A 381 -4.69 6.61 -0.48
N GLY A 382 -5.15 5.81 -1.44
CA GLY A 382 -4.36 5.45 -2.61
C GLY A 382 -4.10 6.61 -3.56
N THR A 383 -5.11 7.47 -3.81
CA THR A 383 -4.98 8.61 -4.71
C THR A 383 -3.96 9.63 -4.18
N VAL A 384 -4.07 10.01 -2.91
CA VAL A 384 -3.11 10.96 -2.31
C VAL A 384 -1.71 10.38 -2.31
N ALA A 385 -1.55 9.14 -1.82
CA ALA A 385 -0.26 8.48 -1.77
C ALA A 385 0.38 8.32 -3.16
N SER A 386 -0.40 7.92 -4.17
CA SER A 386 0.11 7.74 -5.54
C SER A 386 0.66 9.04 -6.16
N LEU A 387 0.04 10.16 -5.87
CA LEU A 387 0.50 11.48 -6.31
C LEU A 387 1.76 11.93 -5.58
N GLU A 388 1.86 11.63 -4.28
CA GLU A 388 3.06 11.92 -3.49
C GLU A 388 4.27 11.12 -3.99
N ILE A 389 4.11 9.81 -4.21
CA ILE A 389 5.24 8.98 -4.70
C ILE A 389 5.69 9.38 -6.11
N LYS A 390 4.77 9.79 -6.99
CA LYS A 390 5.13 10.33 -8.31
C LYS A 390 6.01 11.56 -8.19
N GLY A 391 5.59 12.51 -7.36
CA GLY A 391 6.35 13.74 -7.14
C GLY A 391 7.75 13.51 -6.59
N ALA A 392 7.91 12.55 -5.67
CA ALA A 392 9.21 12.16 -5.12
C ALA A 392 10.08 11.43 -6.16
N ALA A 393 9.50 10.49 -6.91
CA ALA A 393 10.20 9.70 -7.91
C ALA A 393 10.71 10.55 -9.09
N GLU A 394 9.98 11.58 -9.51
CA GLU A 394 10.46 12.57 -10.52
C GLU A 394 11.74 13.29 -10.09
N LYS A 395 12.06 13.28 -8.80
CA LYS A 395 13.28 13.85 -8.21
C LYS A 395 14.34 12.78 -7.91
N GLY A 396 14.13 11.53 -8.33
CA GLY A 396 15.02 10.41 -8.11
C GLY A 396 14.97 9.81 -6.69
N VAL A 397 13.97 10.17 -5.90
CA VAL A 397 13.78 9.67 -4.53
C VAL A 397 12.74 8.56 -4.52
N TYR A 398 13.18 7.34 -4.23
CA TYR A 398 12.23 6.24 -4.07
C TYR A 398 11.44 6.36 -2.78
N SER A 399 10.14 6.12 -2.88
CA SER A 399 9.22 6.08 -1.74
C SER A 399 9.00 4.63 -1.31
N THR A 400 9.06 4.38 -0.01
CA THR A 400 8.81 3.07 0.58
C THR A 400 7.42 3.08 1.21
N ILE A 401 6.43 2.70 0.39
CA ILE A 401 5.02 2.72 0.82
C ILE A 401 4.77 1.71 1.94
N LYS A 402 4.01 2.13 2.97
CA LYS A 402 3.88 1.35 4.21
C LYS A 402 2.49 1.45 4.85
N HIS A 403 2.12 0.51 5.74
CA HIS A 403 2.81 -0.73 6.07
C HIS A 403 2.05 -1.88 5.41
N PHE A 404 2.70 -2.64 4.57
CA PHE A 404 2.09 -3.65 3.71
C PHE A 404 2.01 -5.01 4.44
N ALA A 405 0.83 -5.48 4.81
CA ALA A 405 -0.48 -4.85 4.75
C ALA A 405 -1.30 -5.18 6.01
N LEU A 406 -2.50 -4.61 6.12
CA LEU A 406 -3.45 -4.85 7.22
C LEU A 406 -2.93 -4.40 8.61
N ASN A 407 -2.08 -3.40 8.69
CA ASN A 407 -1.59 -2.84 9.96
C ASN A 407 -2.56 -1.78 10.51
N ASP A 408 -3.80 -2.20 10.77
CA ASP A 408 -4.89 -1.32 11.18
C ASP A 408 -5.14 -1.38 12.69
N GLN A 409 -4.23 -1.99 13.45
CA GLN A 409 -4.28 -2.09 14.90
C GLN A 409 -2.88 -2.07 15.49
N GLU A 410 -2.68 -1.26 16.54
CA GLU A 410 -1.41 -1.13 17.23
C GLU A 410 -1.34 -1.90 18.57
N ASN A 411 -2.48 -2.25 19.14
CA ASN A 411 -2.52 -3.04 20.37
C ASN A 411 -1.90 -4.41 20.16
N HIS A 412 -0.95 -4.77 21.03
CA HIS A 412 -0.23 -6.05 21.01
C HIS A 412 0.55 -6.35 19.72
N ARG A 413 0.89 -5.31 18.97
CA ARG A 413 1.60 -5.49 17.71
C ARG A 413 3.08 -5.86 17.90
N GLY A 414 3.67 -5.51 18.98
CA GLY A 414 5.12 -5.34 19.09
C GLY A 414 5.88 -6.52 19.68
N ASP A 415 6.65 -6.16 20.65
CA ASP A 415 7.66 -6.99 21.30
C ASP A 415 7.06 -8.14 22.10
N GLY A 416 7.74 -9.27 22.12
CA GLY A 416 7.28 -10.45 22.86
C GLY A 416 7.90 -11.74 22.35
N GLY A 417 7.24 -12.87 22.59
CA GLY A 417 7.65 -14.18 22.12
C GLY A 417 7.48 -14.37 20.61
N ILE A 418 7.87 -15.55 20.13
CA ILE A 418 7.71 -15.90 18.71
C ILE A 418 6.25 -15.94 18.25
N GLU A 419 5.32 -16.14 19.17
CA GLU A 419 3.86 -16.11 18.94
C GLU A 419 3.28 -14.70 18.87
N GLN A 420 4.06 -13.66 19.10
CA GLN A 420 3.62 -12.26 19.06
C GLN A 420 3.43 -11.76 17.63
N GLY A 421 3.12 -10.48 17.49
CA GLY A 421 2.70 -9.88 16.23
C GLY A 421 1.19 -10.06 16.03
N CYS A 422 0.44 -8.95 16.09
CA CYS A 422 -1.02 -8.94 16.01
C CYS A 422 -1.51 -9.72 14.77
N ALA A 423 -2.21 -10.83 14.98
CA ALA A 423 -2.80 -11.61 13.90
C ALA A 423 -4.07 -10.90 13.41
N THR A 424 -4.13 -10.60 12.12
CA THR A 424 -5.27 -9.95 11.49
C THR A 424 -6.01 -10.94 10.59
N TRP A 425 -7.33 -11.04 10.82
CA TRP A 425 -8.19 -11.94 10.07
C TRP A 425 -9.10 -11.15 9.15
N SER A 426 -9.12 -11.50 7.88
CA SER A 426 -9.97 -10.87 6.88
C SER A 426 -10.24 -11.83 5.72
N ASN A 427 -11.38 -11.66 5.05
CA ASN A 427 -11.66 -12.42 3.84
C ASN A 427 -10.96 -11.80 2.62
N GLU A 428 -10.84 -12.57 1.55
CA GLU A 428 -10.16 -12.17 0.31
C GLU A 428 -10.71 -10.86 -0.27
N GLN A 429 -12.05 -10.71 -0.35
CA GLN A 429 -12.68 -9.52 -0.90
C GLN A 429 -12.30 -8.26 -0.12
N ALA A 430 -12.41 -8.30 1.21
CA ALA A 430 -12.07 -7.15 2.05
C ALA A 430 -10.57 -6.82 2.00
N ILE A 431 -9.70 -7.82 1.95
CA ILE A 431 -8.27 -7.60 1.77
C ILE A 431 -8.02 -6.83 0.48
N ARG A 432 -8.59 -7.28 -0.65
CA ARG A 432 -8.33 -6.69 -1.98
C ARG A 432 -8.99 -5.33 -2.20
N GLU A 433 -10.24 -5.17 -1.76
CA GLU A 433 -11.02 -3.95 -2.06
C GLU A 433 -10.81 -2.84 -1.04
N ILE A 434 -10.31 -3.16 0.17
CA ILE A 434 -10.14 -2.19 1.25
C ILE A 434 -8.67 -2.09 1.67
N TYR A 435 -8.11 -3.17 2.24
CA TYR A 435 -6.84 -3.08 2.97
C TYR A 435 -5.61 -2.99 2.09
N VAL A 436 -5.60 -3.64 0.92
CA VAL A 436 -4.49 -3.50 -0.05
C VAL A 436 -4.82 -2.54 -1.19
N LYS A 437 -6.06 -2.06 -1.30
CA LYS A 437 -6.47 -1.14 -2.38
C LYS A 437 -5.63 0.13 -2.48
N PRO A 438 -5.23 0.81 -1.40
CA PRO A 438 -4.33 1.96 -1.52
C PRO A 438 -2.98 1.60 -2.14
N PHE A 439 -2.45 0.43 -1.80
CA PHE A 439 -1.19 -0.09 -2.38
C PHE A 439 -1.38 -0.46 -3.85
N ASP A 440 -2.48 -1.11 -4.20
CA ASP A 440 -2.87 -1.42 -5.59
C ASP A 440 -2.88 -0.16 -6.47
N ILE A 441 -3.51 0.93 -6.01
CA ILE A 441 -3.52 2.22 -6.70
C ILE A 441 -2.09 2.74 -6.91
N CYS A 442 -1.22 2.65 -5.91
CA CYS A 442 0.19 3.06 -6.03
C CYS A 442 0.97 2.18 -7.01
N MET A 443 0.71 0.87 -7.04
CA MET A 443 1.38 -0.06 -7.96
C MET A 443 1.02 0.20 -9.43
N HIS A 444 -0.18 0.70 -9.67
CA HIS A 444 -0.72 0.95 -11.02
C HIS A 444 -0.66 2.43 -11.44
N VAL A 445 -0.03 3.31 -10.65
CA VAL A 445 0.06 4.76 -10.97
C VAL A 445 0.97 5.06 -12.17
N GLY A 446 1.73 4.08 -12.63
CA GLY A 446 2.58 4.14 -13.81
C GLY A 446 3.99 4.64 -13.53
N THR A 447 4.66 5.07 -14.61
CA THR A 447 6.06 5.53 -14.61
C THR A 447 6.16 7.04 -14.55
N VAL A 448 7.31 7.52 -14.12
CA VAL A 448 7.71 8.93 -14.19
C VAL A 448 9.03 9.06 -14.96
N ASP A 449 9.31 10.27 -15.46
CA ASP A 449 10.61 10.62 -16.01
C ASP A 449 11.52 11.15 -14.89
N GLU A 450 12.55 10.37 -14.54
CA GLU A 450 13.58 10.78 -13.60
C GLU A 450 14.72 11.47 -14.33
N ASN A 451 15.07 12.68 -13.89
CA ASN A 451 16.24 13.39 -14.37
C ASN A 451 17.44 13.15 -13.46
N TYR A 452 18.56 12.77 -14.04
CA TYR A 452 19.80 12.50 -13.31
C TYR A 452 21.02 13.10 -14.04
N VAL A 453 22.13 13.20 -13.31
CA VAL A 453 23.42 13.62 -13.88
C VAL A 453 24.20 12.40 -14.34
N GLU A 454 24.71 12.41 -15.56
CA GLU A 454 25.65 11.40 -16.05
C GLU A 454 27.00 12.03 -16.37
N GLN A 455 28.07 11.25 -16.25
CA GLN A 455 29.42 11.66 -16.63
C GLN A 455 29.81 11.03 -17.96
N GLY A 456 30.14 11.85 -18.96
CA GLY A 456 30.66 11.38 -20.23
C GLY A 456 32.09 10.83 -20.12
N ALA A 457 32.51 10.08 -21.11
CA ALA A 457 33.86 9.49 -21.17
C ALA A 457 34.98 10.54 -21.17
N ASP A 458 34.69 11.79 -21.52
CA ASP A 458 35.60 12.92 -21.49
C ASP A 458 35.62 13.65 -20.12
N GLY A 459 34.88 13.15 -19.15
CA GLY A 459 34.73 13.74 -17.82
C GLY A 459 33.72 14.90 -17.75
N SER A 460 33.04 15.24 -18.84
CA SER A 460 31.96 16.23 -18.83
C SER A 460 30.71 15.69 -18.13
N TYR A 461 29.90 16.58 -17.56
CA TYR A 461 28.60 16.22 -16.96
C TYR A 461 27.47 16.70 -17.84
N SER A 462 26.45 15.87 -18.00
CA SER A 462 25.21 16.20 -18.71
C SER A 462 24.00 15.70 -17.96
N MET A 463 22.85 16.32 -18.23
CA MET A 463 21.56 15.80 -17.73
C MET A 463 21.07 14.71 -18.68
N ALA A 464 20.66 13.62 -18.09
CA ALA A 464 19.97 12.51 -18.77
C ALA A 464 18.60 12.25 -18.12
N THR A 465 17.78 11.47 -18.77
CA THR A 465 16.46 11.11 -18.29
C THR A 465 16.23 9.62 -18.49
N THR A 466 15.68 8.97 -17.48
CA THR A 466 15.22 7.57 -17.57
C THR A 466 13.78 7.47 -17.09
N LYS A 467 13.09 6.41 -17.50
CA LYS A 467 11.75 6.08 -16.97
C LYS A 467 11.87 5.08 -15.83
N VAL A 468 11.25 5.41 -14.71
CA VAL A 468 11.17 4.55 -13.54
C VAL A 468 9.72 4.36 -13.12
N ASP A 469 9.38 3.21 -12.53
CA ASP A 469 8.10 3.06 -11.84
C ASP A 469 8.02 4.08 -10.71
N ALA A 470 6.87 4.72 -10.55
CA ALA A 470 6.68 5.66 -9.44
C ALA A 470 6.68 4.94 -8.08
N CYS A 471 6.15 3.71 -8.03
CA CYS A 471 6.21 2.85 -6.85
C CYS A 471 7.45 1.95 -6.94
N GLN A 472 8.48 2.24 -6.14
CA GLN A 472 9.78 1.58 -6.21
C GLN A 472 10.11 0.74 -4.98
N ALA A 473 9.49 1.01 -3.82
CA ALA A 473 9.77 0.26 -2.61
C ALA A 473 8.52 0.08 -1.73
N ILE A 474 8.53 -0.98 -0.91
CA ILE A 474 7.49 -1.34 0.06
C ILE A 474 8.14 -1.60 1.41
N MET A 475 7.47 -1.20 2.50
CA MET A 475 7.77 -1.67 3.85
C MET A 475 6.69 -2.64 4.29
N SER A 476 7.09 -3.89 4.57
CA SER A 476 6.17 -4.88 5.13
C SER A 476 5.82 -4.58 6.58
N ALA A 477 4.61 -4.96 6.98
CA ALA A 477 4.06 -4.59 8.28
C ALA A 477 4.53 -5.48 9.44
N PHE A 478 4.37 -4.99 10.67
CA PHE A 478 4.61 -5.76 11.89
C PHE A 478 3.61 -6.89 12.11
N ASN A 479 2.34 -6.63 11.78
CA ASN A 479 1.26 -7.59 12.03
C ASN A 479 1.41 -8.85 11.19
N ARG A 480 0.56 -9.81 11.51
CA ARG A 480 0.37 -11.02 10.71
C ARG A 480 -0.86 -10.88 9.83
N VAL A 481 -0.83 -11.46 8.66
CA VAL A 481 -1.99 -11.69 7.80
C VAL A 481 -2.42 -13.15 8.02
N GLY A 482 -3.57 -13.35 8.65
CA GLY A 482 -3.85 -14.62 9.30
C GLY A 482 -2.83 -14.90 10.41
N ALA A 483 -2.24 -16.08 10.41
CA ALA A 483 -1.22 -16.48 11.37
C ALA A 483 0.21 -16.15 10.92
N THR A 484 0.43 -15.79 9.63
CA THR A 484 1.76 -15.59 9.05
C THR A 484 2.16 -14.12 9.10
N TRP A 485 3.36 -13.81 9.62
CA TRP A 485 3.89 -12.46 9.63
C TRP A 485 3.88 -11.83 8.23
N ALA A 486 3.44 -10.58 8.09
CA ALA A 486 3.30 -9.91 6.80
C ALA A 486 4.62 -9.86 6.01
N GLY A 487 5.75 -9.60 6.69
CA GLY A 487 7.08 -9.60 6.06
C GLY A 487 7.64 -11.00 5.74
N GLY A 488 6.96 -12.05 6.16
CA GLY A 488 7.27 -13.44 5.87
C GLY A 488 6.14 -14.19 5.15
N ASN A 489 5.19 -13.48 4.56
CA ASN A 489 4.00 -14.05 3.93
C ASN A 489 4.15 -14.11 2.40
N TYR A 490 4.36 -15.31 1.86
CA TYR A 490 4.54 -15.54 0.43
C TYR A 490 3.33 -15.08 -0.40
N ALA A 491 2.10 -15.35 0.06
CA ALA A 491 0.90 -14.94 -0.66
C ALA A 491 0.82 -13.42 -0.82
N LEU A 492 1.25 -12.67 0.22
CA LEU A 492 1.24 -11.21 0.20
C LEU A 492 2.41 -10.64 -0.63
N LEU A 493 3.65 -11.08 -0.37
CA LEU A 493 4.83 -10.46 -0.97
C LEU A 493 5.10 -10.99 -2.38
N THR A 494 5.08 -12.30 -2.58
CA THR A 494 5.30 -12.89 -3.89
C THR A 494 4.00 -13.05 -4.68
N GLY A 495 2.98 -13.66 -4.09
CA GLY A 495 1.72 -13.91 -4.77
C GLY A 495 1.07 -12.63 -5.29
N LEU A 496 0.82 -11.68 -4.40
CA LEU A 496 0.16 -10.43 -4.76
C LEU A 496 1.14 -9.41 -5.36
N ALA A 497 2.17 -8.99 -4.60
CA ALA A 497 2.97 -7.86 -5.06
C ALA A 497 3.84 -8.22 -6.27
N ARG A 498 4.62 -9.31 -6.21
CA ARG A 498 5.55 -9.62 -7.30
C ARG A 498 4.88 -10.24 -8.52
N ASN A 499 4.05 -11.28 -8.30
CA ASN A 499 3.48 -12.04 -9.41
C ASN A 499 2.25 -11.34 -10.00
N GLU A 500 1.26 -11.00 -9.17
CA GLU A 500 0.03 -10.42 -9.66
C GLU A 500 0.25 -8.97 -10.13
N TRP A 501 0.86 -8.11 -9.30
CA TRP A 501 1.09 -6.70 -9.65
C TRP A 501 2.39 -6.44 -10.43
N GLY A 502 3.24 -7.44 -10.64
CA GLY A 502 4.51 -7.30 -11.38
C GLY A 502 5.52 -6.35 -10.71
N PHE A 503 5.59 -6.35 -9.38
CA PHE A 503 6.48 -5.48 -8.63
C PHE A 503 7.92 -6.01 -8.58
N ASN A 504 8.85 -5.29 -9.17
CA ASN A 504 10.29 -5.60 -9.19
C ASN A 504 11.11 -4.70 -8.25
N GLY A 505 10.43 -3.93 -7.41
CA GLY A 505 11.09 -3.01 -6.48
C GLY A 505 11.52 -3.68 -5.17
N TRP A 506 12.10 -2.87 -4.28
CA TRP A 506 12.65 -3.30 -3.01
C TRP A 506 11.58 -3.45 -1.93
N ILE A 507 11.59 -4.57 -1.18
CA ILE A 507 10.73 -4.81 -0.01
C ILE A 507 11.59 -4.90 1.25
N VAL A 508 11.51 -3.88 2.09
CA VAL A 508 12.14 -3.85 3.42
C VAL A 508 11.12 -4.19 4.50
N THR A 509 11.55 -4.78 5.62
CA THR A 509 10.67 -4.97 6.77
C THR A 509 10.40 -3.67 7.50
N ASP A 510 9.35 -3.60 8.33
CA ASP A 510 9.32 -2.65 9.43
C ASP A 510 10.44 -2.97 10.45
N SER A 511 10.66 -2.12 11.46
CA SER A 511 11.80 -2.21 12.37
C SER A 511 11.89 -3.58 13.07
N ALA A 512 12.71 -4.47 12.53
CA ALA A 512 12.93 -5.80 13.05
C ALA A 512 13.99 -5.78 14.16
N ASN A 513 13.56 -5.93 15.40
CA ASN A 513 14.45 -5.92 16.56
C ASN A 513 14.53 -7.30 17.25
N SER A 514 15.50 -7.47 18.16
CA SER A 514 15.71 -8.73 18.88
C SER A 514 14.53 -9.15 19.77
N ALA A 515 13.64 -8.21 20.10
CA ALA A 515 12.43 -8.49 20.89
C ALA A 515 11.24 -8.96 20.01
N ALA A 516 11.43 -9.07 18.69
CA ALA A 516 10.43 -9.56 17.74
C ALA A 516 10.95 -10.79 16.96
N PRO A 517 11.16 -11.94 17.62
CA PRO A 517 11.78 -13.12 17.00
C PRO A 517 10.93 -13.75 15.88
N TYR A 518 9.64 -13.40 15.81
CA TYR A 518 8.76 -13.84 14.71
C TYR A 518 9.07 -13.12 13.38
N MET A 519 9.83 -12.02 13.40
CA MET A 519 10.30 -11.32 12.21
C MET A 519 11.61 -11.97 11.72
N ASP A 520 11.49 -13.15 11.17
CA ASP A 520 12.62 -13.98 10.75
C ASP A 520 13.10 -13.66 9.34
N SER A 521 14.41 -13.46 9.16
CA SER A 521 15.00 -13.06 7.88
C SER A 521 14.99 -14.19 6.85
N SER A 522 15.14 -15.45 7.27
CA SER A 522 15.07 -16.59 6.35
C SER A 522 13.65 -16.84 5.86
N GLN A 523 12.65 -16.62 6.73
CA GLN A 523 11.24 -16.61 6.30
C GLN A 523 10.99 -15.46 5.33
N MET A 524 11.50 -14.26 5.62
CA MET A 524 11.33 -13.06 4.80
C MET A 524 11.78 -13.27 3.35
N ILE A 525 13.02 -13.72 3.12
CA ILE A 525 13.54 -13.91 1.76
C ILE A 525 12.78 -14.99 0.99
N ARG A 526 12.34 -16.06 1.66
CA ARG A 526 11.50 -17.12 1.06
C ARG A 526 10.10 -16.65 0.72
N ALA A 527 9.64 -15.59 1.37
CA ALA A 527 8.36 -14.93 1.08
C ALA A 527 8.46 -13.92 -0.08
N GLY A 528 9.66 -13.52 -0.51
CA GLY A 528 9.87 -12.47 -1.51
C GLY A 528 10.17 -11.09 -0.93
N GLY A 529 10.44 -10.99 0.38
CA GLY A 529 11.01 -9.80 1.02
C GLY A 529 12.51 -9.73 0.82
N ASP A 530 13.10 -8.54 0.89
CA ASP A 530 14.47 -8.34 0.45
C ASP A 530 15.44 -7.99 1.56
N SER A 531 15.05 -7.10 2.47
CA SER A 531 15.98 -6.60 3.46
C SER A 531 15.32 -6.38 4.82
N ARG A 532 16.10 -6.62 5.86
CA ARG A 532 15.68 -6.40 7.24
C ARG A 532 16.00 -4.97 7.67
N LEU A 533 15.00 -4.20 8.10
CA LEU A 533 15.21 -2.89 8.68
C LEU A 533 15.82 -3.02 10.06
N ARG A 534 17.15 -2.90 10.16
CA ARG A 534 17.88 -2.95 11.41
C ARG A 534 19.16 -2.12 11.33
N SER A 535 19.30 -1.14 12.22
CA SER A 535 20.44 -0.21 12.21
C SER A 535 21.65 -0.68 13.01
N ASN A 536 21.48 -1.54 14.02
CA ASN A 536 22.52 -1.80 15.02
C ASN A 536 22.94 -3.26 15.20
N GLU A 537 22.20 -4.21 14.63
CA GLU A 537 22.47 -5.65 14.81
C GLU A 537 22.10 -6.40 13.54
N ASN A 538 23.03 -7.16 13.00
CA ASN A 538 22.71 -8.13 11.95
C ASN A 538 22.54 -9.51 12.59
N ASN A 539 21.29 -9.97 12.66
CA ASN A 539 20.95 -11.31 13.14
C ASN A 539 20.68 -12.31 12.01
N TYR A 540 20.87 -11.88 10.77
CA TYR A 540 20.69 -12.76 9.62
C TYR A 540 21.84 -13.78 9.55
N GLN A 541 21.49 -15.05 9.60
CA GLN A 541 22.43 -16.16 9.57
C GLN A 541 22.55 -16.71 8.13
N TYR A 542 23.25 -15.96 7.28
CA TYR A 542 23.47 -16.36 5.89
C TYR A 542 24.40 -17.57 5.80
N ASP A 543 23.90 -18.68 5.22
CA ASP A 543 24.72 -19.87 4.90
C ASP A 543 25.17 -19.79 3.44
N GLU A 544 26.44 -19.40 3.24
CA GLU A 544 27.04 -19.23 1.91
C GLU A 544 27.13 -20.51 1.08
N ASN A 545 26.93 -21.68 1.71
CA ASN A 545 26.99 -22.98 1.04
C ASN A 545 25.59 -23.56 0.77
N ASN A 546 24.54 -22.91 1.21
CA ASN A 546 23.16 -23.36 1.02
C ASN A 546 22.58 -22.80 -0.28
N SER A 547 22.24 -23.69 -1.23
CA SER A 547 21.69 -23.29 -2.53
C SER A 547 20.40 -22.48 -2.44
N ALA A 548 19.49 -22.86 -1.55
CA ALA A 548 18.22 -22.14 -1.39
C ALA A 548 18.43 -20.76 -0.75
N GLU A 549 19.26 -20.66 0.29
CA GLU A 549 19.60 -19.38 0.91
C GLU A 549 20.26 -18.42 -0.09
N TYR A 550 21.21 -18.93 -0.88
CA TYR A 550 21.84 -18.17 -1.96
C TYR A 550 20.82 -17.70 -3.00
N HIS A 551 19.93 -18.57 -3.46
CA HIS A 551 18.91 -18.27 -4.45
C HIS A 551 18.04 -17.09 -4.00
N TYR A 552 17.39 -17.20 -2.84
CA TYR A 552 16.50 -16.16 -2.34
C TYR A 552 17.22 -14.86 -1.96
N ALA A 553 18.41 -14.96 -1.37
CA ALA A 553 19.20 -13.77 -1.05
C ALA A 553 19.67 -13.04 -2.32
N ARG A 554 19.99 -13.78 -3.38
CA ARG A 554 20.36 -13.21 -4.68
C ARG A 554 19.22 -12.42 -5.32
N GLU A 555 18.00 -12.96 -5.29
CA GLU A 555 16.80 -12.24 -5.76
C GLU A 555 16.54 -10.99 -4.93
N ALA A 556 16.59 -11.11 -3.61
CA ALA A 556 16.42 -9.99 -2.69
C ALA A 556 17.39 -8.84 -2.97
N ILE A 557 18.68 -9.17 -3.17
CA ILE A 557 19.70 -8.17 -3.49
C ILE A 557 19.49 -7.58 -4.88
N HIS A 558 19.04 -8.36 -5.86
CA HIS A 558 18.72 -7.85 -7.19
C HIS A 558 17.67 -6.75 -7.12
N HIS A 559 16.56 -6.93 -6.37
CA HIS A 559 15.54 -5.90 -6.19
C HIS A 559 16.12 -4.62 -5.55
N LEU A 560 16.92 -4.75 -4.50
CA LEU A 560 17.58 -3.61 -3.86
C LEU A 560 18.49 -2.86 -4.83
N LEU A 561 19.34 -3.59 -5.58
CA LEU A 561 20.27 -2.99 -6.53
C LEU A 561 19.55 -2.37 -7.72
N TYR A 562 18.45 -2.95 -8.17
CA TYR A 562 17.62 -2.39 -9.23
C TYR A 562 17.05 -1.03 -8.84
N VAL A 563 16.48 -0.90 -7.64
CA VAL A 563 15.99 0.38 -7.12
C VAL A 563 17.15 1.36 -6.91
N THR A 564 18.27 0.91 -6.36
CA THR A 564 19.45 1.78 -6.16
C THR A 564 19.98 2.34 -7.48
N ALA A 565 20.13 1.48 -8.50
CA ALA A 565 20.62 1.87 -9.83
C ALA A 565 19.73 2.94 -10.50
N ASN A 566 18.41 2.81 -10.29
CA ASN A 566 17.39 3.68 -10.87
C ASN A 566 16.87 4.71 -9.86
N SER A 567 17.77 5.26 -9.05
CA SER A 567 17.47 6.29 -8.08
C SER A 567 18.62 7.30 -7.96
N LYS A 568 18.35 8.39 -7.27
CA LYS A 568 19.34 9.40 -6.95
C LYS A 568 20.54 8.88 -6.14
N ALA A 569 20.43 7.73 -5.48
CA ALA A 569 21.56 7.11 -4.78
C ALA A 569 22.78 6.97 -5.72
N MET A 570 22.56 6.68 -6.99
CA MET A 570 23.65 6.52 -7.98
C MET A 570 24.44 7.79 -8.27
N GLU A 571 23.94 8.97 -7.96
CA GLU A 571 24.74 10.21 -8.04
C GLU A 571 25.86 10.20 -6.97
N GLY A 572 25.71 9.42 -5.91
CA GLY A 572 26.76 9.14 -4.93
C GLY A 572 27.93 8.31 -5.47
N ALA A 573 27.73 7.56 -6.55
CA ALA A 573 28.80 6.80 -7.21
C ALA A 573 29.71 7.65 -8.10
N MET A 574 29.36 8.91 -8.36
CA MET A 574 30.15 9.79 -9.22
C MET A 574 31.44 10.24 -8.52
N PRO A 575 32.57 10.32 -9.26
CA PRO A 575 33.82 10.85 -8.72
C PRO A 575 33.65 12.24 -8.13
N GLY A 576 34.10 12.42 -6.89
CA GLY A 576 34.00 13.70 -6.17
C GLY A 576 32.64 13.96 -5.51
N SER A 577 31.71 13.03 -5.58
CA SER A 577 30.47 13.12 -4.81
C SER A 577 30.73 13.07 -3.32
N ALA A 578 30.04 13.93 -2.55
CA ALA A 578 30.06 13.88 -1.09
C ALA A 578 29.44 12.58 -0.52
N TYR A 579 28.69 11.84 -1.32
CA TYR A 579 28.02 10.58 -0.96
C TYR A 579 28.82 9.33 -1.30
N ALA A 580 30.00 9.49 -1.88
CA ALA A 580 30.92 8.40 -2.19
C ALA A 580 32.30 8.61 -1.52
N PRO A 581 32.38 8.66 -0.19
CA PRO A 581 33.66 8.75 0.47
C PRO A 581 34.45 7.48 0.21
N GLY A 582 35.44 7.55 -0.65
CA GLY A 582 36.36 6.45 -0.94
C GLY A 582 36.28 5.87 -2.36
N LEU A 583 35.48 6.43 -3.26
CA LEU A 583 35.56 6.19 -4.71
C LEU A 583 36.61 7.08 -5.36
#